data_5eacaff2279f77063d7572545d3993fb
#
_entry.id   5eacaff2279f77063d7572545d3993fb
#
_cell.length_a   1.000
_cell.length_b   1.000
_cell.length_c   1.000
_cell.angle_alpha   90.00
_cell.angle_beta   90.00
_cell.angle_gamma   90.00
#
_symmetry.space_group_name_H-M   'P 1'
#
loop_
_entity.id
_entity.type
_entity.pdbx_description
1 polymer ?
#
loop_
_entity_poly.entity_id
_entity_poly.type
_entity_poly.pdbx_seq_one_letter_code
_entity_poly.pdbx_strand_id
1 'polypeptide(L)'
;MKKGFRIIKFKKDKPVFQVKDISKSFDGRPILKKISMELYPGECVGLLGPNGSGKSTLYSTIIGEIYADAGKIILNGKEIQDHPIHLRAKGGIGYLSQQRSVFDMNVYDNLLGICQIMIKGDGNQIKLTERLLDEFNLQHLRNIQASNLSGGEVRRLMLARLLINKPSVVLLDEPMAALDPIVVQDIQKYILKLQNFGCAILVTDHQVNNLFDIVDRAYVLGEQSIIAQGTPAEILKSSKAIELYFGSSFRA
;
A
#
# COMPACT_ATOMS: atom_id res chain seq x y z
N MET A 1 -8.13 -19.28 23.74
CA MET A 1 -7.19 -18.15 23.99
C MET A 1 -6.72 -17.61 22.65
N LYS A 2 -7.24 -16.45 22.24
CA LYS A 2 -6.88 -15.77 20.95
C LYS A 2 -5.47 -15.21 21.08
N LYS A 3 -4.45 -15.90 20.58
CA LYS A 3 -3.14 -15.28 20.36
C LYS A 3 -3.25 -14.41 19.10
N GLY A 4 -3.73 -13.18 19.28
CA GLY A 4 -3.69 -12.15 18.26
C GLY A 4 -2.25 -11.87 17.79
N PHE A 5 -2.09 -11.28 16.61
CA PHE A 5 -0.83 -10.69 16.21
C PHE A 5 -0.36 -9.79 17.36
N ARG A 6 0.86 -10.02 17.84
CA ARG A 6 1.44 -9.18 18.89
C ARG A 6 1.52 -7.77 18.29
N ILE A 7 0.77 -6.82 18.85
CA ILE A 7 0.95 -5.41 18.54
C ILE A 7 2.36 -5.09 19.01
N ILE A 8 3.30 -5.03 18.08
CA ILE A 8 4.63 -4.54 18.36
C ILE A 8 4.45 -3.05 18.55
N LYS A 9 4.63 -2.52 19.76
CA LYS A 9 4.71 -1.08 20.00
C LYS A 9 5.97 -0.59 19.28
N PHE A 10 5.81 -0.16 18.03
CA PHE A 10 6.88 0.48 17.31
C PHE A 10 7.15 1.85 17.92
N LYS A 11 8.43 2.17 18.19
CA LYS A 11 8.81 3.54 18.48
C LYS A 11 8.63 4.35 17.21
N LYS A 12 7.75 5.35 17.24
CA LYS A 12 7.53 6.30 16.14
C LYS A 12 8.72 7.25 15.90
N ASP A 13 9.85 7.01 16.56
CA ASP A 13 11.00 7.92 16.57
C ASP A 13 11.86 7.83 15.30
N LYS A 14 11.71 6.76 14.50
CA LYS A 14 12.48 6.57 13.26
C LYS A 14 11.58 6.06 12.15
N PRO A 15 11.69 6.62 10.94
CA PRO A 15 10.97 6.11 9.79
C PRO A 15 11.46 4.70 9.44
N VAL A 16 10.52 3.82 9.12
CA VAL A 16 10.80 2.47 8.60
C VAL A 16 11.11 2.51 7.12
N PHE A 17 10.61 3.53 6.43
CA PHE A 17 10.80 3.72 5.01
C PHE A 17 11.04 5.18 4.66
N GLN A 18 11.97 5.44 3.77
CA GLN A 18 12.28 6.78 3.28
C GLN A 18 12.57 6.75 1.77
N VAL A 19 12.05 7.75 1.11
CA VAL A 19 12.41 8.16 -0.25
C VAL A 19 13.14 9.48 -0.11
N LYS A 20 14.36 9.60 -0.65
CA LYS A 20 15.19 10.81 -0.57
C LYS A 20 15.59 11.26 -1.97
N ASP A 21 15.11 12.44 -2.37
CA ASP A 21 15.45 13.13 -3.61
C ASP A 21 15.31 12.27 -4.88
N ILE A 22 14.34 11.36 -4.89
CA ILE A 22 14.09 10.49 -6.04
C ILE A 22 13.69 11.34 -7.25
N SER A 23 14.41 11.12 -8.33
CA SER A 23 14.14 11.73 -9.63
C SER A 23 14.03 10.66 -10.71
N LYS A 24 13.09 10.83 -11.65
CA LYS A 24 12.87 9.93 -12.78
C LYS A 24 12.39 10.69 -14.01
N SER A 25 13.02 10.38 -15.14
CA SER A 25 12.63 10.90 -16.45
C SER A 25 12.43 9.77 -17.45
N PHE A 26 11.59 9.99 -18.45
CA PHE A 26 11.43 9.12 -19.61
C PHE A 26 11.62 9.98 -20.87
N ASP A 27 12.49 9.55 -21.77
CA ASP A 27 12.79 10.26 -23.04
C ASP A 27 13.08 11.75 -22.81
N GLY A 28 13.87 12.06 -21.78
CA GLY A 28 14.23 13.43 -21.41
C GLY A 28 13.13 14.24 -20.72
N ARG A 29 11.92 13.68 -20.57
CA ARG A 29 10.81 14.34 -19.88
C ARG A 29 10.81 13.95 -18.40
N PRO A 30 10.99 14.87 -17.48
CA PRO A 30 10.97 14.57 -16.06
C PRO A 30 9.54 14.23 -15.60
N ILE A 31 9.40 13.16 -14.83
CA ILE A 31 8.14 12.72 -14.20
C ILE A 31 8.20 12.90 -12.69
N LEU A 32 9.35 12.66 -12.08
CA LEU A 32 9.59 12.88 -10.65
C LEU A 32 10.82 13.78 -10.50
N LYS A 33 10.71 14.81 -9.67
CA LYS A 33 11.80 15.75 -9.37
C LYS A 33 12.01 15.81 -7.86
N LYS A 34 13.13 15.23 -7.39
CA LYS A 34 13.56 15.29 -5.98
C LYS A 34 12.42 14.96 -4.99
N ILE A 35 11.71 13.87 -5.24
CA ILE A 35 10.66 13.41 -4.33
C ILE A 35 11.30 12.91 -3.04
N SER A 36 10.84 13.48 -1.91
CA SER A 36 11.25 13.02 -0.58
C SER A 36 10.02 12.78 0.28
N MET A 37 9.96 11.61 0.94
CA MET A 37 8.90 11.20 1.84
C MET A 37 9.38 10.18 2.85
N GLU A 38 8.66 10.06 3.95
CA GLU A 38 8.94 9.12 5.03
C GLU A 38 7.67 8.42 5.48
N LEU A 39 7.79 7.17 5.91
CA LEU A 39 6.71 6.41 6.53
C LEU A 39 7.19 5.86 7.88
N TYR A 40 6.34 5.94 8.88
CA TYR A 40 6.61 5.43 10.22
C TYR A 40 5.83 4.14 10.49
N PRO A 41 6.35 3.25 11.36
CA PRO A 41 5.65 2.01 11.69
C PRO A 41 4.24 2.25 12.23
N GLY A 42 3.25 1.54 11.68
CA GLY A 42 1.86 1.69 12.08
C GLY A 42 1.24 3.03 11.67
N GLU A 43 1.75 3.67 10.63
CA GLU A 43 1.22 4.88 10.05
C GLU A 43 0.56 4.60 8.70
N CYS A 44 -0.60 5.21 8.44
CA CYS A 44 -1.26 5.20 7.15
C CYS A 44 -1.12 6.57 6.48
N VAL A 45 -0.43 6.62 5.35
CA VAL A 45 -0.09 7.85 4.63
C VAL A 45 -0.75 7.85 3.26
N GLY A 46 -1.48 8.90 2.93
CA GLY A 46 -2.06 9.12 1.61
C GLY A 46 -1.03 9.68 0.61
N LEU A 47 -1.10 9.23 -0.64
CA LEU A 47 -0.42 9.87 -1.75
C LEU A 47 -1.46 10.39 -2.73
N LEU A 48 -1.70 11.69 -2.69
CA LEU A 48 -2.67 12.41 -3.50
C LEU A 48 -2.00 13.03 -4.73
N GLY A 49 -2.77 13.38 -5.73
CA GLY A 49 -2.32 14.11 -6.90
C GLY A 49 -3.18 13.79 -8.12
N PRO A 50 -3.26 14.70 -9.09
CA PRO A 50 -4.04 14.50 -10.32
C PRO A 50 -3.52 13.30 -11.13
N ASN A 51 -4.33 12.87 -12.11
CA ASN A 51 -3.88 11.86 -13.07
C ASN A 51 -2.66 12.37 -13.83
N GLY A 52 -1.67 11.49 -14.05
CA GLY A 52 -0.42 11.88 -14.71
C GLY A 52 0.60 12.62 -13.81
N SER A 53 0.31 12.84 -12.52
CA SER A 53 1.27 13.51 -11.62
C SER A 53 2.52 12.68 -11.28
N GLY A 54 2.54 11.38 -11.62
CA GLY A 54 3.68 10.49 -11.36
C GLY A 54 3.50 9.51 -10.20
N LYS A 55 2.29 9.37 -9.61
CA LYS A 55 2.02 8.42 -8.50
C LYS A 55 2.41 6.98 -8.86
N SER A 56 1.93 6.46 -9.99
CA SER A 56 2.26 5.11 -10.44
C SER A 56 3.75 4.95 -10.75
N THR A 57 4.39 5.98 -11.34
CA THR A 57 5.84 6.00 -11.55
C THR A 57 6.60 5.93 -10.23
N LEU A 58 6.15 6.66 -9.21
CA LEU A 58 6.76 6.60 -7.87
C LEU A 58 6.59 5.20 -7.26
N TYR A 59 5.40 4.59 -7.35
CA TYR A 59 5.17 3.22 -6.87
C TYR A 59 6.05 2.21 -7.60
N SER A 60 6.08 2.23 -8.96
CA SER A 60 6.96 1.37 -9.75
C SER A 60 8.43 1.57 -9.40
N THR A 61 8.84 2.80 -9.07
CA THR A 61 10.21 3.08 -8.61
C THR A 61 10.46 2.50 -7.22
N ILE A 62 9.51 2.62 -6.28
CA ILE A 62 9.64 2.07 -4.93
C ILE A 62 9.68 0.54 -4.93
N ILE A 63 8.84 -0.13 -5.73
CA ILE A 63 8.83 -1.59 -5.80
C ILE A 63 10.00 -2.17 -6.59
N GLY A 64 10.71 -1.36 -7.38
CA GLY A 64 11.87 -1.77 -8.18
C GLY A 64 11.51 -2.36 -9.54
N GLU A 65 10.33 -2.05 -10.07
CA GLU A 65 9.93 -2.33 -11.45
C GLU A 65 10.70 -1.40 -12.41
N ILE A 66 10.90 -0.15 -12.01
CA ILE A 66 11.77 0.81 -12.69
C ILE A 66 12.81 1.35 -11.70
N TYR A 67 13.98 1.72 -12.21
CA TYR A 67 15.04 2.34 -11.41
C TYR A 67 14.93 3.86 -11.46
N ALA A 68 15.20 4.50 -10.32
CA ALA A 68 15.35 5.96 -10.26
C ALA A 68 16.59 6.42 -11.04
N ASP A 69 16.55 7.62 -11.58
CA ASP A 69 17.73 8.24 -12.21
C ASP A 69 18.66 8.86 -11.16
N ALA A 70 18.10 9.25 -10.01
CA ALA A 70 18.84 9.79 -8.86
C ALA A 70 18.04 9.62 -7.57
N GLY A 71 18.72 9.74 -6.42
CA GLY A 71 18.15 9.67 -5.09
C GLY A 71 18.29 8.30 -4.45
N LYS A 72 17.68 8.12 -3.27
CA LYS A 72 17.82 6.92 -2.45
C LYS A 72 16.47 6.43 -1.96
N ILE A 73 16.32 5.11 -1.85
CA ILE A 73 15.21 4.44 -1.19
C ILE A 73 15.78 3.65 -0.03
N ILE A 74 15.27 3.90 1.17
CA ILE A 74 15.77 3.30 2.42
C ILE A 74 14.65 2.53 3.08
N LEU A 75 14.87 1.25 3.36
CA LEU A 75 13.95 0.36 4.07
C LEU A 75 14.65 -0.20 5.31
N ASN A 76 14.08 0.00 6.49
CA ASN A 76 14.66 -0.45 7.77
C ASN A 76 16.13 -0.01 7.94
N GLY A 77 16.45 1.23 7.49
CA GLY A 77 17.80 1.81 7.55
C GLY A 77 18.78 1.31 6.49
N LYS A 78 18.37 0.47 5.54
CA LYS A 78 19.20 -0.04 4.45
C LYS A 78 18.79 0.58 3.12
N GLU A 79 19.76 1.00 2.31
CA GLU A 79 19.53 1.48 0.95
C GLU A 79 19.15 0.30 0.04
N ILE A 80 18.09 0.48 -0.74
CA ILE A 80 17.51 -0.58 -1.60
C ILE A 80 17.23 -0.11 -3.04
N GLN A 81 17.62 1.11 -3.44
CA GLN A 81 17.30 1.65 -4.76
C GLN A 81 17.83 0.80 -5.92
N ASP A 82 18.92 0.06 -5.70
CA ASP A 82 19.53 -0.82 -6.70
C ASP A 82 19.05 -2.28 -6.61
N HIS A 83 18.20 -2.60 -5.64
CA HIS A 83 17.66 -3.94 -5.50
C HIS A 83 16.52 -4.20 -6.50
N PRO A 84 16.51 -5.37 -7.15
CA PRO A 84 15.38 -5.77 -7.99
C PRO A 84 14.12 -6.08 -7.13
N ILE A 85 12.96 -6.09 -7.78
CA ILE A 85 11.64 -6.23 -7.15
C ILE A 85 11.56 -7.38 -6.12
N HIS A 86 12.08 -8.56 -6.46
CA HIS A 86 12.01 -9.73 -5.58
C HIS A 86 12.83 -9.58 -4.29
N LEU A 87 13.94 -8.83 -4.31
CA LEU A 87 14.72 -8.53 -3.10
C LEU A 87 14.04 -7.46 -2.24
N ARG A 88 13.40 -6.47 -2.86
CA ARG A 88 12.60 -5.48 -2.11
C ARG A 88 11.39 -6.12 -1.46
N ALA A 89 10.70 -7.03 -2.15
CA ALA A 89 9.61 -7.80 -1.59
C ALA A 89 10.09 -8.65 -0.40
N LYS A 90 11.19 -9.41 -0.54
CA LYS A 90 11.81 -10.17 0.57
C LYS A 90 12.27 -9.28 1.72
N GLY A 91 12.69 -8.04 1.43
CA GLY A 91 13.08 -7.04 2.42
C GLY A 91 11.92 -6.48 3.25
N GLY A 92 10.68 -6.73 2.84
CA GLY A 92 9.49 -6.33 3.57
C GLY A 92 8.64 -5.23 2.90
N ILE A 93 8.74 -5.07 1.58
CA ILE A 93 7.79 -4.25 0.80
C ILE A 93 6.68 -5.15 0.29
N GLY A 94 5.43 -4.87 0.71
CA GLY A 94 4.22 -5.44 0.14
C GLY A 94 3.61 -4.46 -0.88
N TYR A 95 3.09 -4.96 -1.99
CA TYR A 95 2.44 -4.13 -3.00
C TYR A 95 1.12 -4.74 -3.46
N LEU A 96 0.07 -3.95 -3.40
CA LEU A 96 -1.23 -4.23 -3.98
C LEU A 96 -1.43 -3.31 -5.17
N SER A 97 -1.39 -3.88 -6.37
CA SER A 97 -1.63 -3.17 -7.62
C SER A 97 -3.12 -2.86 -7.82
N GLN A 98 -3.41 -1.86 -8.63
CA GLN A 98 -4.76 -1.55 -9.08
C GLN A 98 -5.40 -2.75 -9.80
N GLN A 99 -4.61 -3.47 -10.59
CA GLN A 99 -5.08 -4.62 -11.35
C GLN A 99 -5.32 -5.84 -10.45
N ARG A 100 -6.29 -6.67 -10.83
CA ARG A 100 -6.57 -7.95 -10.20
C ARG A 100 -5.36 -8.87 -10.35
N SER A 101 -4.74 -9.25 -9.23
CA SER A 101 -3.57 -10.12 -9.21
C SER A 101 -3.82 -11.31 -8.27
N VAL A 102 -4.59 -12.28 -8.75
CA VAL A 102 -4.85 -13.56 -8.07
C VAL A 102 -4.45 -14.71 -9.01
N PHE A 103 -4.07 -15.84 -8.41
CA PHE A 103 -3.81 -17.04 -9.21
C PHE A 103 -5.12 -17.70 -9.62
N ASP A 104 -5.12 -18.40 -10.76
CA ASP A 104 -6.27 -19.19 -11.23
C ASP A 104 -6.39 -20.50 -10.41
N MET A 105 -6.74 -20.30 -9.15
CA MET A 105 -6.91 -21.32 -8.10
C MET A 105 -8.03 -20.90 -7.18
N ASN A 106 -8.50 -21.80 -6.31
CA ASN A 106 -9.43 -21.43 -5.25
C ASN A 106 -8.78 -20.47 -4.22
N VAL A 107 -9.59 -19.89 -3.34
CA VAL A 107 -9.14 -18.91 -2.33
C VAL A 107 -8.11 -19.53 -1.37
N TYR A 108 -8.33 -20.77 -0.91
CA TYR A 108 -7.44 -21.47 -0.01
C TYR A 108 -6.04 -21.65 -0.64
N ASP A 109 -5.99 -22.17 -1.87
CA ASP A 109 -4.74 -22.43 -2.57
C ASP A 109 -4.00 -21.14 -2.96
N ASN A 110 -4.74 -20.03 -3.20
CA ASN A 110 -4.15 -18.69 -3.38
C ASN A 110 -3.35 -18.23 -2.16
N LEU A 111 -3.76 -18.60 -0.96
CA LEU A 111 -3.03 -18.28 0.28
C LEU A 111 -1.96 -19.33 0.59
N LEU A 112 -2.32 -20.61 0.53
CA LEU A 112 -1.42 -21.70 0.88
C LEU A 112 -0.18 -21.73 -0.03
N GLY A 113 -0.35 -21.55 -1.35
CA GLY A 113 0.75 -21.56 -2.30
C GLY A 113 1.82 -20.50 -1.97
N ILE A 114 1.41 -19.30 -1.58
CA ILE A 114 2.38 -18.28 -1.13
C ILE A 114 2.99 -18.66 0.22
N CYS A 115 2.20 -19.19 1.15
CA CYS A 115 2.74 -19.68 2.42
C CYS A 115 3.81 -20.76 2.21
N GLN A 116 3.63 -21.67 1.25
CA GLN A 116 4.61 -22.72 0.93
C GLN A 116 5.93 -22.14 0.41
N ILE A 117 5.87 -21.08 -0.39
CA ILE A 117 7.07 -20.40 -0.91
C ILE A 117 7.80 -19.62 0.20
N MET A 118 7.04 -18.98 1.12
CA MET A 118 7.60 -18.00 2.05
C MET A 118 7.92 -18.55 3.44
N ILE A 119 7.31 -19.68 3.83
CA ILE A 119 7.35 -20.19 5.21
C ILE A 119 7.85 -21.64 5.23
N LYS A 120 8.77 -21.92 6.13
CA LYS A 120 9.25 -23.30 6.36
C LYS A 120 8.32 -24.05 7.30
N GLY A 121 8.04 -25.30 6.96
CA GLY A 121 7.27 -26.26 7.76
C GLY A 121 5.76 -26.21 7.51
N ASP A 122 5.22 -27.33 7.02
CA ASP A 122 3.84 -27.45 6.54
C ASP A 122 2.78 -27.09 7.58
N GLY A 123 2.98 -27.47 8.83
CA GLY A 123 2.05 -27.11 9.91
C GLY A 123 1.95 -25.62 10.17
N ASN A 124 3.01 -24.84 9.91
CA ASN A 124 2.99 -23.37 10.04
C ASN A 124 2.30 -22.73 8.85
N GLN A 125 2.47 -23.29 7.65
CA GLN A 125 1.83 -22.82 6.41
C GLN A 125 0.31 -22.95 6.52
N ILE A 126 -0.19 -24.13 6.90
CA ILE A 126 -1.62 -24.39 7.10
C ILE A 126 -2.20 -23.47 8.18
N LYS A 127 -1.55 -23.38 9.34
CA LYS A 127 -2.02 -22.51 10.44
C LYS A 127 -2.13 -21.05 10.03
N LEU A 128 -1.18 -20.54 9.26
CA LEU A 128 -1.24 -19.16 8.78
C LEU A 128 -2.34 -18.99 7.73
N THR A 129 -2.50 -19.94 6.81
CA THR A 129 -3.56 -19.93 5.80
C THR A 129 -4.94 -19.87 6.46
N GLU A 130 -5.24 -20.78 7.39
CA GLU A 130 -6.52 -20.79 8.13
C GLU A 130 -6.75 -19.48 8.88
N ARG A 131 -5.71 -18.97 9.53
CA ARG A 131 -5.80 -17.70 10.22
C ARG A 131 -6.13 -16.52 9.28
N LEU A 132 -5.50 -16.46 8.10
CA LEU A 132 -5.76 -15.39 7.13
C LEU A 132 -7.17 -15.49 6.55
N LEU A 133 -7.66 -16.72 6.30
CA LEU A 133 -9.05 -16.94 5.89
C LEU A 133 -10.04 -16.36 6.92
N ASP A 134 -9.82 -16.64 8.20
CA ASP A 134 -10.68 -16.12 9.27
C ASP A 134 -10.58 -14.60 9.40
N GLU A 135 -9.32 -14.08 9.40
CA GLU A 135 -9.05 -12.66 9.63
C GLU A 135 -9.58 -11.75 8.53
N PHE A 136 -9.64 -12.24 7.30
CA PHE A 136 -10.15 -11.49 6.14
C PHE A 136 -11.56 -11.91 5.72
N ASN A 137 -12.25 -12.69 6.57
CA ASN A 137 -13.61 -13.19 6.31
C ASN A 137 -13.70 -13.88 4.94
N LEU A 138 -12.79 -14.83 4.67
CA LEU A 138 -12.68 -15.58 3.42
C LEU A 138 -13.00 -17.07 3.62
N GLN A 139 -13.28 -17.53 4.85
CA GLN A 139 -13.46 -18.95 5.17
C GLN A 139 -14.62 -19.60 4.38
N HIS A 140 -15.72 -18.88 4.23
CA HIS A 140 -16.89 -19.35 3.46
C HIS A 140 -16.64 -19.42 1.94
N LEU A 141 -15.55 -18.78 1.46
CA LEU A 141 -15.13 -18.75 0.06
C LEU A 141 -13.95 -19.67 -0.22
N ARG A 142 -13.47 -20.44 0.77
CA ARG A 142 -12.19 -21.19 0.68
C ARG A 142 -12.05 -22.05 -0.56
N ASN A 143 -13.13 -22.70 -1.01
CA ASN A 143 -13.15 -23.59 -2.16
C ASN A 143 -13.61 -22.90 -3.47
N ILE A 144 -13.95 -21.62 -3.43
CA ILE A 144 -14.39 -20.87 -4.60
C ILE A 144 -13.16 -20.46 -5.43
N GLN A 145 -13.24 -20.65 -6.74
CA GLN A 145 -12.22 -20.18 -7.68
C GLN A 145 -12.09 -18.65 -7.59
N ALA A 146 -10.86 -18.15 -7.51
CA ALA A 146 -10.61 -16.73 -7.37
C ALA A 146 -11.16 -15.92 -8.56
N SER A 147 -11.30 -16.53 -9.75
CA SER A 147 -11.96 -15.94 -10.92
C SER A 147 -13.43 -15.58 -10.68
N ASN A 148 -14.11 -16.31 -9.78
CA ASN A 148 -15.55 -16.14 -9.49
C ASN A 148 -15.83 -15.19 -8.31
N LEU A 149 -14.80 -14.62 -7.71
CA LEU A 149 -14.94 -13.67 -6.60
C LEU A 149 -15.43 -12.31 -7.09
N SER A 150 -16.25 -11.66 -6.29
CA SER A 150 -16.58 -10.23 -6.45
C SER A 150 -15.34 -9.34 -6.28
N GLY A 151 -15.41 -8.09 -6.73
CA GLY A 151 -14.30 -7.14 -6.60
C GLY A 151 -13.82 -6.96 -5.16
N GLY A 152 -14.73 -6.84 -4.19
CA GLY A 152 -14.40 -6.72 -2.77
C GLY A 152 -13.76 -7.97 -2.19
N GLU A 153 -14.24 -9.17 -2.58
CA GLU A 153 -13.64 -10.45 -2.15
C GLU A 153 -12.24 -10.64 -2.68
N VAL A 154 -12.01 -10.26 -3.94
CA VAL A 154 -10.66 -10.25 -4.52
C VAL A 154 -9.74 -9.31 -3.76
N ARG A 155 -10.18 -8.08 -3.43
CA ARG A 155 -9.38 -7.13 -2.66
C ARG A 155 -9.02 -7.68 -1.28
N ARG A 156 -9.98 -8.33 -0.58
CA ARG A 156 -9.72 -9.01 0.70
C ARG A 156 -8.68 -10.12 0.56
N LEU A 157 -8.78 -10.95 -0.48
CA LEU A 157 -7.80 -12.01 -0.76
C LEU A 157 -6.41 -11.42 -1.04
N MET A 158 -6.32 -10.38 -1.88
CA MET A 158 -5.05 -9.71 -2.17
C MET A 158 -4.42 -9.09 -0.92
N LEU A 159 -5.21 -8.43 -0.06
CA LEU A 159 -4.74 -7.87 1.21
C LEU A 159 -4.25 -8.97 2.18
N ALA A 160 -4.97 -10.09 2.26
CA ALA A 160 -4.56 -11.24 3.08
C ALA A 160 -3.20 -11.80 2.62
N ARG A 161 -2.98 -11.91 1.30
CA ARG A 161 -1.72 -12.38 0.70
C ARG A 161 -0.53 -11.50 1.08
N LEU A 162 -0.71 -10.18 1.17
CA LEU A 162 0.35 -9.26 1.56
C LEU A 162 0.94 -9.59 2.95
N LEU A 163 0.09 -10.02 3.90
CA LEU A 163 0.53 -10.32 5.27
C LEU A 163 1.39 -11.59 5.40
N ILE A 164 1.38 -12.48 4.42
CA ILE A 164 2.17 -13.71 4.46
C ILE A 164 3.67 -13.40 4.59
N ASN A 165 4.14 -12.39 3.87
CA ASN A 165 5.54 -11.95 3.92
C ASN A 165 5.87 -11.04 5.12
N LYS A 166 4.92 -10.75 6.01
CA LYS A 166 5.08 -9.84 7.16
C LYS A 166 5.73 -8.51 6.75
N PRO A 167 5.16 -7.77 5.82
CA PRO A 167 5.77 -6.57 5.30
C PRO A 167 5.89 -5.50 6.40
N SER A 168 7.00 -4.76 6.39
CA SER A 168 7.14 -3.56 7.20
C SER A 168 6.51 -2.33 6.53
N VAL A 169 6.42 -2.37 5.20
CA VAL A 169 5.81 -1.32 4.37
C VAL A 169 4.83 -1.95 3.38
N VAL A 170 3.65 -1.36 3.24
CA VAL A 170 2.62 -1.78 2.30
C VAL A 170 2.24 -0.60 1.39
N LEU A 171 2.36 -0.82 0.10
CA LEU A 171 1.93 0.12 -0.94
C LEU A 171 0.58 -0.35 -1.49
N LEU A 172 -0.42 0.49 -1.44
CA LEU A 172 -1.77 0.20 -1.92
C LEU A 172 -2.13 1.16 -3.05
N ASP A 173 -2.21 0.64 -4.27
CA ASP A 173 -2.55 1.43 -5.45
C ASP A 173 -4.04 1.29 -5.76
N GLU A 174 -4.80 2.32 -5.40
CA GLU A 174 -6.25 2.44 -5.57
C GLU A 174 -7.02 1.22 -5.03
N PRO A 175 -6.84 0.85 -3.75
CA PRO A 175 -7.44 -0.37 -3.20
C PRO A 175 -8.98 -0.33 -3.15
N MET A 176 -9.59 0.85 -3.20
CA MET A 176 -11.03 1.07 -3.08
C MET A 176 -11.69 1.42 -4.43
N ALA A 177 -10.90 1.50 -5.52
CA ALA A 177 -11.41 1.89 -6.83
C ALA A 177 -12.48 0.92 -7.36
N ALA A 178 -13.54 1.48 -7.97
CA ALA A 178 -14.64 0.73 -8.59
C ALA A 178 -15.37 -0.26 -7.65
N LEU A 179 -15.43 0.05 -6.35
CA LEU A 179 -16.18 -0.70 -5.35
C LEU A 179 -17.39 0.09 -4.85
N ASP A 180 -18.44 -0.64 -4.46
CA ASP A 180 -19.62 -0.05 -3.81
C ASP A 180 -19.25 0.56 -2.45
N PRO A 181 -19.95 1.61 -1.98
CA PRO A 181 -19.63 2.30 -0.72
C PRO A 181 -19.57 1.39 0.51
N ILE A 182 -20.42 0.36 0.58
CA ILE A 182 -20.41 -0.61 1.69
C ILE A 182 -19.12 -1.44 1.66
N VAL A 183 -18.71 -1.86 0.46
CA VAL A 183 -17.47 -2.63 0.25
C VAL A 183 -16.25 -1.77 0.53
N VAL A 184 -16.27 -0.49 0.16
CA VAL A 184 -15.21 0.47 0.49
C VAL A 184 -14.97 0.52 1.99
N GLN A 185 -16.03 0.67 2.81
CA GLN A 185 -15.89 0.67 4.27
C GLN A 185 -15.27 -0.62 4.82
N ASP A 186 -15.58 -1.76 4.22
CA ASP A 186 -14.96 -3.03 4.62
C ASP A 186 -13.47 -3.08 4.24
N ILE A 187 -13.10 -2.62 3.04
CA ILE A 187 -11.68 -2.53 2.65
C ILE A 187 -10.91 -1.56 3.56
N GLN A 188 -11.51 -0.41 3.91
CA GLN A 188 -10.93 0.53 4.88
C GLN A 188 -10.62 -0.16 6.22
N LYS A 189 -11.54 -0.97 6.77
CA LYS A 189 -11.30 -1.74 8.00
C LYS A 189 -10.10 -2.70 7.86
N TYR A 190 -9.93 -3.35 6.71
CA TYR A 190 -8.79 -4.23 6.48
C TYR A 190 -7.49 -3.46 6.32
N ILE A 191 -7.50 -2.27 5.71
CA ILE A 191 -6.32 -1.38 5.65
C ILE A 191 -5.91 -0.93 7.06
N LEU A 192 -6.86 -0.48 7.88
CA LEU A 192 -6.61 -0.13 9.29
C LEU A 192 -6.12 -1.34 10.11
N LYS A 193 -6.54 -2.55 9.75
CA LYS A 193 -6.02 -3.77 10.36
C LYS A 193 -4.55 -4.01 10.03
N LEU A 194 -4.11 -3.75 8.79
CA LEU A 194 -2.68 -3.78 8.41
C LEU A 194 -1.87 -2.77 9.22
N GLN A 195 -2.39 -1.55 9.38
CA GLN A 195 -1.80 -0.51 10.22
C GLN A 195 -1.63 -0.99 11.68
N ASN A 196 -2.65 -1.61 12.26
CA ASN A 196 -2.61 -2.17 13.61
C ASN A 196 -1.62 -3.33 13.77
N PHE A 197 -1.26 -4.02 12.70
CA PHE A 197 -0.17 -5.00 12.68
C PHE A 197 1.22 -4.36 12.62
N GLY A 198 1.27 -3.02 12.55
CA GLY A 198 2.51 -2.25 12.55
C GLY A 198 3.07 -1.98 11.16
N CYS A 199 2.35 -2.34 10.10
CA CYS A 199 2.75 -1.98 8.75
C CYS A 199 2.68 -0.45 8.57
N ALA A 200 3.72 0.15 7.99
CA ALA A 200 3.63 1.48 7.43
C ALA A 200 2.92 1.39 6.08
N ILE A 201 1.89 2.19 5.85
CA ILE A 201 1.06 2.10 4.66
C ILE A 201 1.20 3.37 3.84
N LEU A 202 1.44 3.21 2.53
CA LEU A 202 1.28 4.28 1.54
C LEU A 202 0.12 3.90 0.64
N VAL A 203 -0.91 4.73 0.59
CA VAL A 203 -2.14 4.43 -0.15
C VAL A 203 -2.51 5.56 -1.11
N THR A 204 -2.88 5.21 -2.34
CA THR A 204 -3.50 6.12 -3.32
C THR A 204 -4.97 5.77 -3.46
N ASP A 205 -5.80 6.76 -3.75
CA ASP A 205 -7.15 6.56 -4.24
C ASP A 205 -7.64 7.81 -4.98
N HIS A 206 -8.58 7.64 -5.90
CA HIS A 206 -9.20 8.76 -6.61
C HIS A 206 -10.25 9.49 -5.76
N GLN A 207 -10.90 8.77 -4.86
CA GLN A 207 -11.91 9.34 -3.97
C GLN A 207 -11.25 9.83 -2.67
N VAL A 208 -10.95 11.12 -2.63
CA VAL A 208 -10.24 11.77 -1.52
C VAL A 208 -10.91 11.53 -0.18
N ASN A 209 -12.24 11.60 -0.12
CA ASN A 209 -12.98 11.38 1.12
C ASN A 209 -12.71 9.99 1.70
N ASN A 210 -12.79 8.93 0.87
CA ASN A 210 -12.50 7.57 1.30
C ASN A 210 -11.07 7.41 1.83
N LEU A 211 -10.13 8.17 1.24
CA LEU A 211 -8.74 8.17 1.66
C LEU A 211 -8.57 8.90 3.00
N PHE A 212 -9.19 10.08 3.15
CA PHE A 212 -9.08 10.89 4.36
C PHE A 212 -9.70 10.24 5.60
N ASP A 213 -10.63 9.30 5.41
CA ASP A 213 -11.21 8.52 6.52
C ASP A 213 -10.20 7.57 7.19
N ILE A 214 -9.09 7.22 6.50
CA ILE A 214 -8.16 6.19 6.98
C ILE A 214 -6.71 6.65 7.14
N VAL A 215 -6.33 7.82 6.60
CA VAL A 215 -4.94 8.27 6.65
C VAL A 215 -4.66 9.19 7.85
N ASP A 216 -3.50 9.02 8.45
CA ASP A 216 -3.00 9.92 9.50
C ASP A 216 -2.54 11.25 8.90
N ARG A 217 -1.91 11.21 7.73
CA ARG A 217 -1.46 12.36 6.94
C ARG A 217 -1.32 12.00 5.46
N ALA A 218 -1.08 12.99 4.62
CA ALA A 218 -0.89 12.77 3.19
C ALA A 218 0.23 13.63 2.61
N TYR A 219 0.78 13.15 1.49
CA TYR A 219 1.58 13.92 0.55
C TYR A 219 0.75 14.22 -0.70
N VAL A 220 0.89 15.42 -1.24
CA VAL A 220 0.26 15.82 -2.50
C VAL A 220 1.36 15.93 -3.56
N LEU A 221 1.29 15.08 -4.56
CA LEU A 221 2.19 15.07 -5.72
C LEU A 221 1.57 15.90 -6.84
N GLY A 222 2.24 16.95 -7.23
CA GLY A 222 1.86 17.83 -8.33
C GLY A 222 3.10 18.46 -8.95
N GLU A 223 3.04 18.82 -10.22
CA GLU A 223 4.16 19.43 -10.94
C GLU A 223 5.48 18.67 -10.75
N GLN A 224 5.38 17.33 -10.74
CA GLN A 224 6.53 16.41 -10.62
C GLN A 224 7.21 16.42 -9.24
N SER A 225 6.66 17.12 -8.24
CA SER A 225 7.25 17.28 -6.90
C SER A 225 6.17 17.14 -5.80
N ILE A 226 6.60 17.03 -4.54
CA ILE A 226 5.67 17.14 -3.40
C ILE A 226 5.35 18.61 -3.20
N ILE A 227 4.09 18.99 -3.41
CA ILE A 227 3.62 20.39 -3.34
C ILE A 227 2.97 20.73 -2.00
N ALA A 228 2.48 19.73 -1.28
CA ALA A 228 1.93 19.86 0.07
C ALA A 228 2.06 18.55 0.85
N GLN A 229 2.10 18.67 2.17
CA GLN A 229 2.07 17.53 3.09
C GLN A 229 1.44 17.96 4.41
N GLY A 230 0.80 17.02 5.10
CA GLY A 230 0.19 17.26 6.40
C GLY A 230 -1.01 16.34 6.66
N THR A 231 -1.71 16.59 7.76
CA THR A 231 -2.98 15.94 8.08
C THR A 231 -4.06 16.27 7.02
N PRO A 232 -5.13 15.47 6.91
CA PRO A 232 -6.25 15.80 6.02
C PRO A 232 -6.74 17.25 6.17
N ALA A 233 -6.87 17.73 7.41
CA ALA A 233 -7.32 19.10 7.70
C ALA A 233 -6.32 20.19 7.22
N GLU A 234 -5.02 19.91 7.25
CA GLU A 234 -3.98 20.82 6.74
C GLU A 234 -3.94 20.82 5.21
N ILE A 235 -4.10 19.65 4.57
CA ILE A 235 -4.17 19.52 3.11
C ILE A 235 -5.38 20.31 2.56
N LEU A 236 -6.55 20.20 3.20
CA LEU A 236 -7.76 20.92 2.81
C LEU A 236 -7.65 22.46 2.97
N LYS A 237 -6.68 22.96 3.71
CA LYS A 237 -6.37 24.40 3.85
C LYS A 237 -5.24 24.88 2.93
N SER A 238 -4.54 23.97 2.28
CA SER A 238 -3.42 24.29 1.39
C SER A 238 -3.93 24.87 0.07
N SER A 239 -3.67 26.14 -0.21
CA SER A 239 -4.06 26.81 -1.46
C SER A 239 -3.51 26.06 -2.69
N LYS A 240 -2.26 25.59 -2.65
CA LYS A 240 -1.66 24.80 -3.73
C LYS A 240 -2.36 23.45 -3.94
N ALA A 241 -2.72 22.74 -2.87
CA ALA A 241 -3.42 21.46 -2.98
C ALA A 241 -4.84 21.69 -3.53
N ILE A 242 -5.54 22.76 -3.10
CA ILE A 242 -6.86 23.12 -3.60
C ILE A 242 -6.79 23.45 -5.09
N GLU A 243 -5.89 24.31 -5.51
CA GLU A 243 -5.77 24.76 -6.90
C GLU A 243 -5.46 23.59 -7.87
N LEU A 244 -4.48 22.75 -7.53
CA LEU A 244 -3.95 21.74 -8.44
C LEU A 244 -4.65 20.37 -8.36
N TYR A 245 -5.33 20.06 -7.26
CA TYR A 245 -5.93 18.74 -7.08
C TYR A 245 -7.44 18.77 -6.88
N PHE A 246 -7.96 19.69 -6.06
CA PHE A 246 -9.38 19.74 -5.75
C PHE A 246 -10.18 20.61 -6.73
N GLY A 247 -9.50 21.52 -7.43
CA GLY A 247 -10.14 22.53 -8.30
C GLY A 247 -10.79 23.68 -7.52
N SER A 248 -11.03 24.79 -8.18
CA SER A 248 -11.58 26.03 -7.59
C SER A 248 -13.03 25.90 -7.06
N SER A 249 -13.72 24.80 -7.38
CA SER A 249 -15.09 24.52 -6.93
C SER A 249 -15.17 23.68 -5.64
N PHE A 250 -14.05 23.22 -5.11
CA PHE A 250 -14.04 22.43 -3.88
C PHE A 250 -14.29 23.35 -2.67
N ARG A 251 -15.45 23.18 -2.04
CA ARG A 251 -15.76 23.79 -0.73
C ARG A 251 -15.58 22.70 0.33
N ALA A 252 -14.63 22.94 1.24
CA ALA A 252 -14.37 22.08 2.42
C ALA A 252 -15.54 22.12 3.40
#